data_ee128227c372413a317bf330690304d6
#
_entry.id   ee128227c372413a317bf330690304d6
#
_cell.length_a   1.000
_cell.length_b   1.000
_cell.length_c   1.000
_cell.angle_alpha   90.00
_cell.angle_beta   90.00
_cell.angle_gamma   90.00
#
_symmetry.space_group_name_H-M   'P 1'
#
loop_
_entity.id
_entity.type
_entity.pdbx_description
1 polymer ?
#
loop_
_entity_poly.entity_id
_entity_poly.type
_entity_poly.pdbx_seq_one_letter_code
_entity_poly.pdbx_strand_id
1 'polypeptide(L)'
;TRSSTVSWGSEMCIRDSAKAVLIFLGIPLVAGFLTRLLGVRLKGRRWYEQHFLPRISPLALYGLLFTIVVMFALQGEAITSDPAQVIKVAIPLLLYFVLMWSIAFALGKQSGLDYARTSALAFTAAGNNFELAIAVCISIWGVTSQQALAGVIGPLIEVPVLVSVVYVSLRLRAQFR
;
A
#
# COMPACT_ATOMS: atom_id res chain seq x y z
N THR A 1 -4.32 36.14 -22.23
CA THR A 1 -4.05 36.15 -20.77
C THR A 1 -4.75 35.00 -20.01
N ARG A 2 -4.79 33.77 -20.56
CA ARG A 2 -5.49 32.62 -19.93
C ARG A 2 -4.56 31.46 -19.55
N SER A 3 -3.25 31.63 -19.66
CA SER A 3 -2.27 30.54 -19.44
C SER A 3 -1.56 30.58 -18.08
N SER A 4 -1.70 31.62 -17.28
CA SER A 4 -0.97 31.74 -16.02
C SER A 4 -1.66 31.15 -14.78
N THR A 5 -2.99 31.00 -14.80
CA THR A 5 -3.75 30.47 -13.65
C THR A 5 -3.71 28.94 -13.52
N VAL A 6 -3.49 28.21 -14.61
CA VAL A 6 -3.42 26.74 -14.62
C VAL A 6 -2.07 26.23 -14.08
N SER A 7 -0.98 26.99 -14.30
CA SER A 7 0.36 26.64 -13.83
C SER A 7 0.50 26.70 -12.30
N TRP A 8 -0.05 27.72 -11.66
CA TRP A 8 0.04 27.90 -10.20
C TRP A 8 -0.70 26.80 -9.42
N GLY A 9 -1.84 26.34 -9.92
CA GLY A 9 -2.62 25.27 -9.27
C GLY A 9 -1.92 23.91 -9.32
N SER A 10 -1.25 23.59 -10.43
CA SER A 10 -0.53 22.33 -10.59
C SER A 10 0.76 22.26 -9.76
N GLU A 11 1.52 23.35 -9.69
CA GLU A 11 2.73 23.43 -8.88
C GLU A 11 2.43 23.38 -7.38
N MET A 12 1.35 23.99 -6.94
CA MET A 12 0.91 23.94 -5.54
C MET A 12 0.49 22.51 -5.15
N CYS A 13 -0.27 21.83 -6.01
CA CYS A 13 -0.65 20.42 -5.80
C CYS A 13 0.56 19.47 -5.71
N ILE A 14 1.54 19.63 -6.60
CA ILE A 14 2.75 18.78 -6.59
C ILE A 14 3.56 19.03 -5.33
N ARG A 15 3.74 20.27 -4.92
CA ARG A 15 4.49 20.63 -3.72
C ARG A 15 3.82 20.12 -2.44
N ASP A 16 2.50 20.21 -2.36
CA ASP A 16 1.74 19.75 -1.20
C ASP A 16 1.70 18.22 -1.13
N SER A 17 1.56 17.54 -2.28
CA SER A 17 1.70 16.08 -2.37
C SER A 17 3.10 15.62 -1.95
N ALA A 18 4.15 16.29 -2.42
CA ALA A 18 5.52 15.97 -2.05
C ALA A 18 5.78 16.16 -0.55
N LYS A 19 5.27 17.25 0.04
CA LYS A 19 5.34 17.47 1.49
C LYS A 19 4.60 16.39 2.27
N ALA A 20 3.39 16.04 1.86
CA ALA A 20 2.61 14.99 2.52
C ALA A 20 3.36 13.66 2.48
N VAL A 21 3.88 13.25 1.33
CA VAL A 21 4.68 12.01 1.21
C VAL A 21 5.94 12.06 2.07
N LEU A 22 6.67 13.18 2.09
CA LEU A 22 7.85 13.34 2.95
C LEU A 22 7.52 13.25 4.44
N ILE A 23 6.38 13.78 4.86
CA ILE A 23 5.95 13.70 6.26
C ILE A 23 5.49 12.28 6.60
N PHE A 24 4.55 11.73 5.84
CA PHE A 24 3.91 10.44 6.17
C PHE A 24 4.81 9.23 5.92
N LEU A 25 5.70 9.30 4.94
CA LEU A 25 6.67 8.23 4.64
C LEU A 25 8.06 8.55 5.20
N GLY A 26 8.54 9.78 5.04
CA GLY A 26 9.90 10.17 5.40
C GLY A 26 10.15 10.08 6.90
N ILE A 27 9.26 10.58 7.75
CA ILE A 27 9.43 10.54 9.20
C ILE A 27 9.50 9.10 9.73
N PRO A 28 8.56 8.18 9.41
CA PRO A 28 8.66 6.78 9.82
C PRO A 28 9.90 6.07 9.30
N LEU A 29 10.29 6.35 8.04
CA LEU A 29 11.47 5.76 7.43
C LEU A 29 12.75 6.15 8.18
N VAL A 30 12.93 7.46 8.45
CA VAL A 30 14.07 7.97 9.21
C VAL A 30 14.06 7.44 10.64
N ALA A 31 12.91 7.42 11.31
CA ALA A 31 12.77 6.87 12.65
C ALA A 31 13.14 5.37 12.68
N GLY A 32 12.66 4.57 11.74
CA GLY A 32 13.01 3.16 11.61
C GLY A 32 14.49 2.93 11.34
N PHE A 33 15.08 3.73 10.45
CA PHE A 33 16.51 3.67 10.14
C PHE A 33 17.35 4.03 11.37
N LEU A 34 17.04 5.11 12.05
CA LEU A 34 17.76 5.54 13.27
C LEU A 34 17.60 4.51 14.38
N THR A 35 16.42 3.98 14.60
CA THR A 35 16.17 2.93 15.61
C THR A 35 17.00 1.68 15.32
N ARG A 36 17.08 1.25 14.05
CA ARG A 36 17.94 0.13 13.67
C ARG A 36 19.42 0.45 13.87
N LEU A 37 19.87 1.62 13.41
CA LEU A 37 21.27 2.03 13.52
C LEU A 37 21.70 2.11 14.98
N LEU A 38 20.92 2.76 15.83
CA LEU A 38 21.21 2.90 17.25
C LEU A 38 21.08 1.57 17.99
N GLY A 39 20.02 0.79 17.72
CA GLY A 39 19.82 -0.51 18.34
C GLY A 39 20.96 -1.49 18.07
N VAL A 40 21.41 -1.55 16.81
CA VAL A 40 22.51 -2.42 16.39
C VAL A 40 23.86 -1.92 16.97
N ARG A 41 24.09 -0.60 16.98
CA ARG A 41 25.33 -0.03 17.53
C ARG A 41 25.45 -0.15 19.05
N LEU A 42 24.34 0.06 19.78
CA LEU A 42 24.36 0.11 21.25
C LEU A 42 24.24 -1.27 21.90
N LYS A 43 23.43 -2.16 21.34
CA LYS A 43 23.12 -3.48 21.95
C LYS A 43 23.45 -4.67 21.06
N GLY A 44 23.96 -4.43 19.86
CA GLY A 44 24.34 -5.47 18.91
C GLY A 44 23.18 -6.00 18.08
N ARG A 45 23.54 -6.59 16.91
CA ARG A 45 22.59 -7.10 15.91
C ARG A 45 21.70 -8.22 16.46
N ARG A 46 22.27 -9.15 17.25
CA ARG A 46 21.54 -10.29 17.82
C ARG A 46 20.42 -9.83 18.77
N TRP A 47 20.70 -8.84 19.64
CA TRP A 47 19.69 -8.26 20.51
C TRP A 47 18.57 -7.58 19.73
N TYR A 48 18.92 -6.81 18.69
CA TYR A 48 17.95 -6.11 17.86
C TYR A 48 16.99 -7.08 17.16
N GLU A 49 17.54 -8.14 16.51
CA GLU A 49 16.75 -9.11 15.74
C GLU A 49 15.96 -10.10 16.62
N GLN A 50 16.49 -10.49 17.79
CA GLN A 50 15.87 -11.52 18.63
C GLN A 50 14.98 -10.98 19.76
N HIS A 51 15.20 -9.77 20.23
CA HIS A 51 14.48 -9.22 21.38
C HIS A 51 13.66 -7.99 21.01
N PHE A 52 14.18 -7.08 20.21
CA PHE A 52 13.53 -5.82 19.89
C PHE A 52 12.50 -5.99 18.78
N LEU A 53 12.90 -6.55 17.65
CA LEU A 53 12.03 -6.72 16.48
C LEU A 53 10.77 -7.55 16.78
N PRO A 54 10.83 -8.71 17.45
CA PRO A 54 9.65 -9.52 17.74
C PRO A 54 8.65 -8.83 18.67
N ARG A 55 9.09 -7.89 19.51
CA ARG A 55 8.21 -7.13 20.40
C ARG A 55 7.51 -5.98 19.70
N ILE A 56 8.14 -5.37 18.68
CA ILE A 56 7.59 -4.22 17.96
C ILE A 56 6.78 -4.65 16.72
N SER A 57 7.14 -5.76 16.07
CA SER A 57 6.41 -6.27 14.92
C SER A 57 4.90 -6.39 15.12
N PRO A 58 4.39 -6.90 16.26
CA PRO A 58 2.93 -6.95 16.49
C PRO A 58 2.27 -5.57 16.52
N LEU A 59 2.99 -4.53 16.97
CA LEU A 59 2.45 -3.16 17.01
C LEU A 59 2.17 -2.61 15.60
N ALA A 60 3.00 -3.00 14.60
CA ALA A 60 2.74 -2.63 13.22
C ALA A 60 1.43 -3.26 12.70
N LEU A 61 1.17 -4.53 13.05
CA LEU A 61 -0.09 -5.20 12.71
C LEU A 61 -1.29 -4.55 13.41
N TYR A 62 -1.19 -4.26 14.70
CA TYR A 62 -2.25 -3.57 15.42
C TYR A 62 -2.50 -2.16 14.88
N GLY A 63 -1.44 -1.42 14.53
CA GLY A 63 -1.55 -0.12 13.89
C GLY A 63 -2.26 -0.20 12.54
N LEU A 64 -1.90 -1.18 11.71
CA LEU A 64 -2.55 -1.42 10.42
C LEU A 64 -4.05 -1.74 10.60
N LEU A 65 -4.40 -2.67 11.49
CA LEU A 65 -5.78 -3.04 11.75
C LEU A 65 -6.58 -1.84 12.29
N PHE A 66 -6.01 -1.07 13.21
CA PHE A 66 -6.61 0.15 13.74
C PHE A 66 -6.88 1.17 12.62
N THR A 67 -5.91 1.41 11.75
CA THR A 67 -6.05 2.33 10.61
C THR A 67 -7.18 1.87 9.69
N ILE A 68 -7.25 0.59 9.35
CA ILE A 68 -8.31 0.02 8.52
C ILE A 68 -9.69 0.26 9.17
N VAL A 69 -9.84 -0.06 10.46
CA VAL A 69 -11.12 0.14 11.18
C VAL A 69 -11.53 1.61 11.18
N VAL A 70 -10.60 2.53 11.49
CA VAL A 70 -10.88 3.98 11.49
C VAL A 70 -11.27 4.46 10.09
N MET A 71 -10.60 4.00 9.05
CA MET A 71 -10.91 4.39 7.67
C MET A 71 -12.31 3.92 7.24
N PHE A 72 -12.68 2.69 7.56
CA PHE A 72 -14.04 2.20 7.29
C PHE A 72 -15.09 2.93 8.12
N ALA A 73 -14.80 3.28 9.37
CA ALA A 73 -15.71 4.06 10.21
C ALA A 73 -15.94 5.48 9.64
N LEU A 74 -14.91 6.13 9.13
CA LEU A 74 -14.99 7.48 8.55
C LEU A 74 -15.66 7.52 7.18
N GLN A 75 -15.54 6.46 6.38
CA GLN A 75 -16.00 6.42 4.99
C GLN A 75 -17.17 5.44 4.77
N GLY A 76 -17.63 4.76 5.81
CA GLY A 76 -18.68 3.75 5.71
C GLY A 76 -19.98 4.28 5.11
N GLU A 77 -20.38 5.49 5.47
CA GLU A 77 -21.57 6.16 4.92
C GLU A 77 -21.40 6.43 3.42
N ALA A 78 -20.24 6.91 2.97
CA ALA A 78 -19.97 7.17 1.58
C ALA A 78 -19.96 5.87 0.74
N ILE A 79 -19.48 4.76 1.30
CA ILE A 79 -19.48 3.44 0.64
C ILE A 79 -20.91 2.90 0.48
N THR A 80 -21.75 3.09 1.49
CA THR A 80 -23.13 2.55 1.46
C THR A 80 -24.11 3.44 0.71
N SER A 81 -23.88 4.75 0.66
CA SER A 81 -24.77 5.70 -0.03
C SER A 81 -24.66 5.68 -1.54
N ASP A 82 -23.48 5.38 -2.10
CA ASP A 82 -23.27 5.32 -3.56
C ASP A 82 -22.51 4.04 -3.97
N PRO A 83 -23.16 2.88 -3.95
CA PRO A 83 -22.54 1.63 -4.37
C PRO A 83 -22.12 1.61 -5.85
N ALA A 84 -22.75 2.42 -6.71
CA ALA A 84 -22.37 2.52 -8.11
C ALA A 84 -20.96 3.16 -8.26
N GLN A 85 -20.64 4.13 -7.46
CA GLN A 85 -19.31 4.74 -7.43
C GLN A 85 -18.25 3.77 -6.89
N VAL A 86 -18.59 2.99 -5.87
CA VAL A 86 -17.72 1.93 -5.35
C VAL A 86 -17.37 0.92 -6.44
N ILE A 87 -18.37 0.46 -7.21
CA ILE A 87 -18.15 -0.50 -8.32
C ILE A 87 -17.27 0.12 -9.42
N LYS A 88 -17.47 1.38 -9.77
CA LYS A 88 -16.65 2.07 -10.78
C LYS A 88 -15.18 2.13 -10.42
N VAL A 89 -14.86 2.23 -9.12
CA VAL A 89 -13.48 2.21 -8.61
C VAL A 89 -12.96 0.77 -8.44
N ALA A 90 -13.82 -0.14 -7.99
CA ALA A 90 -13.45 -1.53 -7.71
C ALA A 90 -13.04 -2.30 -8.97
N ILE A 91 -13.73 -2.12 -10.10
CA ILE A 91 -13.44 -2.86 -11.35
C ILE A 91 -12.03 -2.57 -11.88
N PRO A 92 -11.59 -1.31 -12.07
CA PRO A 92 -10.22 -1.01 -12.48
C PRO A 92 -9.16 -1.53 -11.50
N LEU A 93 -9.41 -1.44 -10.19
CA LEU A 93 -8.50 -1.96 -9.17
C LEU A 93 -8.37 -3.49 -9.24
N LEU A 94 -9.48 -4.21 -9.39
CA LEU A 94 -9.45 -5.66 -9.54
C LEU A 94 -8.64 -6.07 -10.77
N LEU A 95 -8.88 -5.42 -11.92
CA LEU A 95 -8.12 -5.66 -13.15
C LEU A 95 -6.63 -5.35 -12.93
N TYR A 96 -6.31 -4.25 -12.25
CA TYR A 96 -4.94 -3.88 -11.92
C TYR A 96 -4.23 -4.98 -11.10
N PHE A 97 -4.83 -5.45 -10.01
CA PHE A 97 -4.22 -6.48 -9.16
C PHE A 97 -3.97 -7.78 -9.92
N VAL A 98 -4.96 -8.25 -10.68
CA VAL A 98 -4.85 -9.49 -11.45
C VAL A 98 -3.78 -9.36 -12.55
N LEU A 99 -3.77 -8.24 -13.28
CA LEU A 99 -2.81 -8.01 -14.35
C LEU A 99 -1.38 -7.86 -13.81
N MET A 100 -1.18 -7.02 -12.78
CA MET A 100 0.15 -6.78 -12.21
C MET A 100 0.75 -8.05 -11.62
N TRP A 101 -0.06 -8.82 -10.87
CA TRP A 101 0.39 -10.09 -10.34
C TRP A 101 0.74 -11.07 -11.46
N SER A 102 -0.12 -11.21 -12.48
CA SER A 102 0.07 -12.16 -13.58
C SER A 102 1.31 -11.83 -14.41
N ILE A 103 1.51 -10.56 -14.72
CA ILE A 103 2.68 -10.07 -15.49
C ILE A 103 3.96 -10.31 -14.67
N ALA A 104 3.98 -9.89 -13.40
CA ALA A 104 5.16 -10.05 -12.55
C ALA A 104 5.49 -11.53 -12.28
N PHE A 105 4.48 -12.38 -12.13
CA PHE A 105 4.66 -13.82 -11.97
C PHE A 105 5.22 -14.45 -13.25
N ALA A 106 4.71 -14.09 -14.42
CA ALA A 106 5.20 -14.56 -15.70
C ALA A 106 6.65 -14.11 -15.95
N LEU A 107 6.96 -12.84 -15.68
CA LEU A 107 8.32 -12.29 -15.80
C LEU A 107 9.31 -12.98 -14.86
N GLY A 108 8.93 -13.20 -13.59
CA GLY A 108 9.76 -13.92 -12.62
C GLY A 108 10.07 -15.35 -13.07
N LYS A 109 9.06 -16.06 -13.59
CA LYS A 109 9.24 -17.39 -14.15
C LYS A 109 10.14 -17.38 -15.40
N GLN A 110 9.94 -16.47 -16.33
CA GLN A 110 10.76 -16.32 -17.55
C GLN A 110 12.21 -15.94 -17.22
N SER A 111 12.42 -15.18 -16.14
CA SER A 111 13.77 -14.82 -15.68
C SER A 111 14.48 -15.96 -14.94
N GLY A 112 13.89 -17.14 -14.85
CA GLY A 112 14.52 -18.32 -14.22
C GLY A 112 14.55 -18.24 -12.68
N LEU A 113 13.73 -17.39 -12.07
CA LEU A 113 13.61 -17.32 -10.60
C LEU A 113 12.90 -18.57 -10.08
N ASP A 114 13.29 -19.00 -8.89
CA ASP A 114 12.59 -20.06 -8.16
C ASP A 114 11.17 -19.60 -7.75
N TYR A 115 10.32 -20.56 -7.38
CA TYR A 115 8.93 -20.26 -7.00
C TYR A 115 8.81 -19.23 -5.88
N ALA A 116 9.68 -19.30 -4.86
CA ALA A 116 9.61 -18.39 -3.72
C ALA A 116 9.91 -16.95 -4.12
N ARG A 117 10.94 -16.73 -4.93
CA ARG A 117 11.30 -15.41 -5.44
C ARG A 117 10.29 -14.87 -6.45
N THR A 118 9.80 -15.73 -7.35
CA THR A 118 8.75 -15.35 -8.32
C THR A 118 7.46 -14.93 -7.60
N SER A 119 7.03 -15.70 -6.59
CA SER A 119 5.85 -15.33 -5.80
C SER A 119 6.06 -14.05 -5.03
N ALA A 120 7.20 -13.88 -4.34
CA ALA A 120 7.52 -12.65 -3.64
C ALA A 120 7.50 -11.42 -4.56
N LEU A 121 8.12 -11.52 -5.75
CA LEU A 121 8.10 -10.47 -6.76
C LEU A 121 6.68 -10.14 -7.20
N ALA A 122 5.86 -11.14 -7.51
CA ALA A 122 4.50 -10.94 -8.01
C ALA A 122 3.58 -10.30 -6.97
N PHE A 123 3.62 -10.75 -5.72
CA PHE A 123 2.83 -10.16 -4.63
C PHE A 123 3.30 -8.75 -4.26
N THR A 124 4.61 -8.50 -4.30
CA THR A 124 5.15 -7.15 -4.06
C THR A 124 4.77 -6.18 -5.17
N ALA A 125 4.80 -6.63 -6.43
CA ALA A 125 4.43 -5.80 -7.58
C ALA A 125 2.93 -5.49 -7.64
N ALA A 126 2.08 -6.41 -7.17
CA ALA A 126 0.63 -6.21 -7.12
C ALA A 126 0.21 -5.35 -5.91
N GLY A 127 0.89 -5.48 -4.76
CA GLY A 127 0.53 -4.74 -3.55
C GLY A 127 0.75 -3.24 -3.67
N ASN A 128 -0.10 -2.46 -3.00
CA ASN A 128 -0.03 -1.01 -2.94
C ASN A 128 -0.05 -0.52 -1.48
N ASN A 129 0.53 0.66 -1.25
CA ASN A 129 0.42 1.33 0.03
C ASN A 129 -0.77 2.30 0.00
N PHE A 130 -1.98 1.76 0.17
CA PHE A 130 -3.20 2.56 0.19
C PHE A 130 -3.27 3.46 1.43
N GLU A 131 -2.69 3.07 2.56
CA GLU A 131 -2.67 3.87 3.77
C GLU A 131 -1.94 5.20 3.54
N LEU A 132 -0.79 5.15 2.85
CA LEU A 132 -0.08 6.36 2.46
C LEU A 132 -0.89 7.18 1.45
N ALA A 133 -1.47 6.52 0.45
CA ALA A 133 -2.28 7.20 -0.58
C ALA A 133 -3.47 7.93 0.05
N ILE A 134 -4.18 7.31 1.00
CA ILE A 134 -5.29 7.91 1.72
C ILE A 134 -4.82 9.09 2.57
N ALA A 135 -3.73 8.94 3.33
CA ALA A 135 -3.18 10.01 4.15
C ALA A 135 -2.84 11.25 3.31
N VAL A 136 -2.25 11.03 2.13
CA VAL A 136 -1.97 12.10 1.16
C VAL A 136 -3.27 12.71 0.62
N CYS A 137 -4.22 11.88 0.17
CA CYS A 137 -5.50 12.37 -0.37
C CYS A 137 -6.29 13.18 0.66
N ILE A 138 -6.38 12.70 1.89
CA ILE A 138 -7.08 13.41 2.97
C ILE A 138 -6.41 14.74 3.28
N SER A 139 -5.08 14.78 3.29
CA SER A 139 -4.33 15.99 3.61
C SER A 139 -4.47 17.08 2.55
N ILE A 140 -4.74 16.73 1.29
CA ILE A 140 -4.82 17.66 0.16
C ILE A 140 -6.27 18.02 -0.17
N TRP A 141 -7.16 17.04 -0.23
CA TRP A 141 -8.54 17.21 -0.71
C TRP A 141 -9.60 17.04 0.37
N GLY A 142 -9.20 16.65 1.58
CA GLY A 142 -10.11 16.43 2.72
C GLY A 142 -10.69 15.01 2.78
N VAL A 143 -11.27 14.68 3.94
CA VAL A 143 -11.77 13.33 4.26
C VAL A 143 -12.92 12.90 3.34
N THR A 144 -13.80 13.83 2.95
CA THR A 144 -15.00 13.55 2.14
C THR A 144 -14.74 13.55 0.63
N SER A 145 -13.47 13.64 0.21
CA SER A 145 -13.13 13.67 -1.21
C SER A 145 -13.31 12.32 -1.90
N GLN A 146 -13.62 12.35 -3.20
CA GLN A 146 -13.68 11.12 -4.01
C GLN A 146 -12.34 10.40 -4.10
N GLN A 147 -11.23 11.13 -4.02
CA GLN A 147 -9.88 10.60 -3.98
C GLN A 147 -9.62 9.82 -2.70
N ALA A 148 -10.07 10.32 -1.55
CA ALA A 148 -9.99 9.61 -0.29
C ALA A 148 -10.87 8.34 -0.30
N LEU A 149 -12.08 8.43 -0.85
CA LEU A 149 -12.97 7.28 -1.02
C LEU A 149 -12.32 6.18 -1.89
N ALA A 150 -11.72 6.55 -3.02
CA ALA A 150 -11.02 5.59 -3.88
C ALA A 150 -9.87 4.88 -3.14
N GLY A 151 -9.15 5.62 -2.30
CA GLY A 151 -8.11 5.05 -1.44
C GLY A 151 -8.64 4.03 -0.43
N VAL A 152 -9.81 4.25 0.17
CA VAL A 152 -10.44 3.32 1.13
C VAL A 152 -10.98 2.06 0.44
N ILE A 153 -11.51 2.18 -0.78
CA ILE A 153 -11.96 1.03 -1.57
C ILE A 153 -10.78 0.12 -1.94
N GLY A 154 -9.57 0.69 -2.08
CA GLY A 154 -8.36 -0.06 -2.42
C GLY A 154 -8.12 -1.29 -1.56
N PRO A 155 -7.91 -1.16 -0.23
CA PRO A 155 -7.72 -2.30 0.68
C PRO A 155 -8.90 -3.27 0.69
N LEU A 156 -10.14 -2.79 0.52
CA LEU A 156 -11.34 -3.62 0.44
C LEU A 156 -11.28 -4.61 -0.71
N ILE A 157 -10.73 -4.20 -1.85
CA ILE A 157 -10.60 -5.03 -3.04
C ILE A 157 -9.28 -5.82 -3.01
N GLU A 158 -8.19 -5.21 -2.54
CA GLU A 158 -6.87 -5.83 -2.50
C GLU A 158 -6.87 -7.14 -1.71
N VAL A 159 -7.40 -7.14 -0.50
CA VAL A 159 -7.32 -8.31 0.39
C VAL A 159 -8.01 -9.55 -0.20
N PRO A 160 -9.28 -9.50 -0.64
CA PRO A 160 -9.93 -10.66 -1.26
C PRO A 160 -9.23 -11.11 -2.54
N VAL A 161 -8.76 -10.18 -3.36
CA VAL A 161 -8.09 -10.51 -4.63
C VAL A 161 -6.75 -11.18 -4.37
N LEU A 162 -5.89 -10.61 -3.51
CA LEU A 162 -4.59 -11.20 -3.21
C LEU A 162 -4.73 -12.56 -2.52
N VAL A 163 -5.70 -12.74 -1.62
CA VAL A 163 -5.99 -14.07 -1.03
C VAL A 163 -6.41 -15.07 -2.12
N SER A 164 -7.25 -14.69 -3.06
CA SER A 164 -7.66 -15.53 -4.18
C SER A 164 -6.47 -15.91 -5.06
N VAL A 165 -5.59 -14.96 -5.33
CA VAL A 165 -4.37 -15.15 -6.13
C VAL A 165 -3.35 -16.03 -5.42
N VAL A 166 -3.32 -16.07 -4.07
CA VAL A 166 -2.50 -17.05 -3.32
C VAL A 166 -2.86 -18.48 -3.71
N TYR A 167 -4.15 -18.82 -3.79
CA TYR A 167 -4.57 -20.16 -4.21
C TYR A 167 -4.13 -20.48 -5.64
N VAL A 168 -4.19 -19.49 -6.55
CA VAL A 168 -3.68 -19.66 -7.92
C VAL A 168 -2.17 -19.87 -7.91
N SER A 169 -1.41 -19.07 -7.16
CA SER A 169 0.04 -19.20 -7.00
C SER A 169 0.43 -20.60 -6.50
N LEU A 170 -0.25 -21.10 -5.48
CA LEU A 170 0.01 -22.43 -4.92
C LEU A 170 -0.22 -23.55 -5.95
N ARG A 171 -1.25 -23.43 -6.79
CA ARG A 171 -1.49 -24.39 -7.90
C ARG A 171 -0.37 -24.35 -8.95
N LEU A 172 0.14 -23.16 -9.23
CA LEU A 172 1.22 -22.97 -10.22
C LEU A 172 2.60 -23.41 -9.69
N ARG A 173 2.74 -23.67 -8.39
CA ARG A 173 3.99 -24.15 -7.77
C ARG A 173 4.53 -25.44 -8.44
N ALA A 174 3.64 -26.31 -8.89
CA ALA A 174 4.04 -27.54 -9.58
C ALA A 174 4.81 -27.31 -10.91
N GLN A 175 4.67 -26.13 -11.51
CA GLN A 175 5.34 -25.76 -12.76
C GLN A 175 6.80 -25.32 -12.58
N PHE A 176 7.28 -25.20 -11.34
CA PHE A 176 8.66 -24.84 -10.99
C PHE A 176 9.51 -26.04 -10.54
N ARG A 177 9.00 -27.26 -10.76
CA ARG A 177 9.73 -28.51 -10.51
C ARG A 177 10.46 -28.99 -11.76
#